data_76c3a7da201898bea878766f75d40c8e
#
_entry.id   76c3a7da201898bea878766f75d40c8e
#
_cell.length_a   1.000
_cell.length_b   1.000
_cell.length_c   1.000
_cell.angle_alpha   90.00
_cell.angle_beta   90.00
_cell.angle_gamma   90.00
#
_symmetry.space_group_name_H-M   'P 1'
#
loop_
_entity.id
_entity.type
_entity.pdbx_description
1 polymer ?
#
loop_
_entity_poly.entity_id
_entity_poly.type
_entity_poly.pdbx_seq_one_letter_code
_entity_poly.pdbx_strand_id
1 'polypeptide(L)'
;CSGTYTPLDLIDAVSVVSGTPPVARESEHIFFKLADFEPMLRQWTRSGALQPEVANKLDEWFDAGLRDWDVSRDAPYFGIEIPDAPGKYFYVWLDAPVGYMASFENLCRRRGLDFDDYWMPGSAAELHHFIGKDILYFHSLFWPATLEGAGFRKPTAVHAHGFLTVNGEKMSKSRGTFVTAGRYLAGLPP
;
A
#
# COMPACT_ATOMS: atom_id res chain seq x y z
N CYS A 1 19.27 3.89 -6.70
CA CYS A 1 17.92 3.61 -7.24
C CYS A 1 17.89 2.15 -7.64
N SER A 2 17.20 1.32 -6.88
CA SER A 2 16.93 -0.07 -7.25
C SER A 2 15.56 -0.13 -7.95
N GLY A 3 15.50 0.28 -9.20
CA GLY A 3 14.36 -0.01 -10.05
C GLY A 3 14.64 -1.31 -10.80
N THR A 4 13.72 -2.25 -10.78
CA THR A 4 13.77 -3.42 -11.66
C THR A 4 13.13 -3.05 -12.99
N TYR A 5 13.89 -3.18 -14.07
CA TYR A 5 13.44 -2.94 -15.45
C TYR A 5 13.64 -4.22 -16.24
N THR A 6 12.74 -4.51 -17.15
CA THR A 6 13.00 -5.54 -18.14
C THR A 6 13.88 -4.99 -19.27
N PRO A 7 14.62 -5.84 -20.01
CA PRO A 7 15.42 -5.35 -21.14
C PRO A 7 14.61 -4.61 -22.21
N LEU A 8 13.30 -4.86 -22.28
CA LEU A 8 12.37 -4.20 -23.21
C LEU A 8 11.98 -2.78 -22.77
N ASP A 9 12.16 -2.46 -21.48
CA ASP A 9 11.83 -1.15 -20.90
C ASP A 9 12.99 -0.16 -21.00
N LEU A 10 14.14 -0.58 -21.53
CA LEU A 10 15.38 0.19 -21.53
C LEU A 10 15.81 0.54 -22.96
N ILE A 11 15.83 1.82 -23.30
CA ILE A 11 16.46 2.36 -24.51
C ILE A 11 17.54 3.34 -24.03
N ASP A 12 18.81 3.03 -24.23
CA ASP A 12 19.98 3.85 -23.85
C ASP A 12 19.91 4.37 -22.40
N ALA A 13 19.37 3.54 -21.51
CA ALA A 13 19.09 3.94 -20.14
C ALA A 13 20.38 4.04 -19.32
N VAL A 14 20.53 5.17 -18.65
CA VAL A 14 21.57 5.39 -17.64
C VAL A 14 20.92 5.86 -16.34
N SER A 15 21.56 5.57 -15.22
CA SER A 15 21.11 6.08 -13.92
C SER A 15 21.10 7.62 -13.93
N VAL A 16 19.95 8.22 -13.61
CA VAL A 16 19.83 9.70 -13.49
C VAL A 16 20.67 10.27 -12.35
N VAL A 17 21.14 9.41 -11.44
CA VAL A 17 21.94 9.82 -10.28
C VAL A 17 23.43 9.67 -10.56
N SER A 18 23.86 8.58 -11.19
CA SER A 18 25.29 8.25 -11.38
C SER A 18 25.75 8.31 -12.84
N GLY A 19 24.82 8.41 -13.80
CA GLY A 19 25.14 8.35 -15.23
C GLY A 19 25.63 6.98 -15.72
N THR A 20 25.62 5.96 -14.84
CA THR A 20 26.13 4.62 -15.20
C THR A 20 25.05 3.80 -15.90
N PRO A 21 25.42 2.95 -16.88
CA PRO A 21 24.48 2.03 -17.51
C PRO A 21 24.03 0.94 -16.52
N PRO A 22 22.82 0.38 -16.69
CA PRO A 22 22.34 -0.72 -15.85
C PRO A 22 23.16 -1.99 -16.09
N VAL A 23 23.30 -2.79 -15.04
CA VAL A 23 23.98 -4.09 -15.08
C VAL A 23 22.94 -5.17 -14.87
N ALA A 24 22.91 -6.18 -15.74
CA ALA A 24 22.05 -7.34 -15.55
C ALA A 24 22.49 -8.12 -14.31
N ARG A 25 21.56 -8.48 -13.46
CA ARG A 25 21.77 -9.34 -12.31
C ARG A 25 20.62 -10.34 -12.24
N GLU A 26 20.94 -11.55 -11.85
CA GLU A 26 19.95 -12.57 -11.51
C GLU A 26 19.72 -12.54 -10.00
N SER A 27 18.47 -12.65 -9.58
CA SER A 27 18.08 -12.76 -8.19
C SER A 27 16.81 -13.58 -8.08
N GLU A 28 16.73 -14.40 -7.03
CA GLU A 28 15.48 -15.07 -6.65
C GLU A 28 14.59 -14.09 -5.92
N HIS A 29 13.31 -14.08 -6.27
CA HIS A 29 12.33 -13.21 -5.64
C HIS A 29 11.17 -14.01 -5.06
N ILE A 30 10.61 -13.50 -3.97
CA ILE A 30 9.42 -14.06 -3.32
C ILE A 30 8.22 -13.24 -3.78
N PHE A 31 7.20 -13.94 -4.26
CA PHE A 31 5.98 -13.32 -4.78
C PHE A 31 4.78 -13.65 -3.91
N PHE A 32 3.97 -12.64 -3.64
CA PHE A 32 2.64 -12.81 -3.07
C PHE A 32 1.65 -13.10 -4.20
N LYS A 33 0.95 -14.23 -4.13
CA LYS A 33 -0.01 -14.68 -5.15
C LYS A 33 -1.33 -13.94 -5.00
N LEU A 34 -1.37 -12.70 -5.46
CA LEU A 34 -2.57 -11.86 -5.36
C LEU A 34 -3.77 -12.46 -6.11
N ALA A 35 -3.52 -13.14 -7.23
CA ALA A 35 -4.56 -13.76 -8.04
C ALA A 35 -5.36 -14.84 -7.28
N ASP A 36 -4.74 -15.53 -6.31
CA ASP A 36 -5.44 -16.54 -5.49
C ASP A 36 -6.57 -15.94 -4.64
N PHE A 37 -6.50 -14.63 -4.38
CA PHE A 37 -7.50 -13.88 -3.60
C PHE A 37 -8.56 -13.18 -4.45
N GLU A 38 -8.50 -13.29 -5.78
CA GLU A 38 -9.41 -12.56 -6.69
C GLU A 38 -10.90 -12.80 -6.38
N PRO A 39 -11.39 -14.03 -6.13
CA PRO A 39 -12.81 -14.23 -5.83
C PRO A 39 -13.28 -13.46 -4.58
N MET A 40 -12.48 -13.48 -3.51
CA MET A 40 -12.75 -12.73 -2.30
C MET A 40 -12.70 -11.22 -2.54
N LEU A 41 -11.69 -10.76 -3.27
CA LEU A 41 -11.52 -9.34 -3.58
C LEU A 41 -12.68 -8.80 -4.42
N ARG A 42 -13.15 -9.52 -5.44
CA ARG A 42 -14.31 -9.12 -6.24
C ARG A 42 -15.57 -8.98 -5.37
N GLN A 43 -15.78 -9.91 -4.44
CA GLN A 43 -16.90 -9.84 -3.52
C GLN A 43 -16.78 -8.65 -2.56
N TRP A 44 -15.61 -8.47 -1.93
CA TRP A 44 -15.39 -7.42 -0.96
C TRP A 44 -15.44 -6.01 -1.57
N THR A 45 -14.87 -5.81 -2.75
CA THR A 45 -14.89 -4.50 -3.43
C THR A 45 -16.30 -4.06 -3.82
N ARG A 46 -17.24 -4.98 -3.94
CA ARG A 46 -18.66 -4.72 -4.24
C ARG A 46 -19.58 -4.77 -3.01
N SER A 47 -19.04 -4.99 -1.82
CA SER A 47 -19.83 -5.07 -0.57
C SER A 47 -20.29 -3.72 0.00
N GLY A 48 -19.91 -2.60 -0.61
CA GLY A 48 -20.10 -1.25 -0.07
C GLY A 48 -18.88 -0.72 0.70
N ALA A 49 -17.80 -1.51 0.78
CA ALA A 49 -16.54 -1.08 1.41
C ALA A 49 -15.81 0.01 0.63
N LEU A 50 -16.16 0.23 -0.63
CA LEU A 50 -15.55 1.23 -1.51
C LEU A 50 -16.61 2.15 -2.11
N GLN A 51 -16.18 3.37 -2.45
CA GLN A 51 -16.96 4.29 -3.26
C GLN A 51 -17.26 3.66 -4.64
N PRO A 52 -18.44 3.87 -5.24
CA PRO A 52 -18.81 3.21 -6.50
C PRO A 52 -17.82 3.43 -7.64
N GLU A 53 -17.32 4.66 -7.80
CA GLU A 53 -16.32 5.00 -8.82
C GLU A 53 -14.97 4.31 -8.60
N VAL A 54 -14.60 4.09 -7.34
CA VAL A 54 -13.41 3.34 -6.95
C VAL A 54 -13.60 1.86 -7.28
N ALA A 55 -14.73 1.27 -6.90
CA ALA A 55 -15.03 -0.12 -7.21
C ALA A 55 -15.07 -0.38 -8.72
N ASN A 56 -15.63 0.55 -9.51
CA ASN A 56 -15.63 0.47 -10.97
C ASN A 56 -14.21 0.52 -11.57
N LYS A 57 -13.33 1.35 -10.99
CA LYS A 57 -11.93 1.40 -11.44
C LYS A 57 -11.19 0.09 -11.16
N LEU A 58 -11.53 -0.62 -10.10
CA LEU A 58 -10.90 -1.90 -9.77
C LEU A 58 -11.29 -3.00 -10.77
N ASP A 59 -12.47 -2.94 -11.39
CA ASP A 59 -12.85 -3.91 -12.42
C ASP A 59 -11.86 -3.93 -13.60
N GLU A 60 -11.30 -2.79 -13.99
CA GLU A 60 -10.28 -2.73 -15.03
C GLU A 60 -9.04 -3.58 -14.68
N TRP A 61 -8.65 -3.59 -13.39
CA TRP A 61 -7.51 -4.40 -12.94
C TRP A 61 -7.85 -5.88 -12.84
N PHE A 62 -9.06 -6.20 -12.42
CA PHE A 62 -9.54 -7.58 -12.44
C PHE A 62 -9.63 -8.14 -13.86
N ASP A 63 -10.13 -7.35 -14.80
CA ASP A 63 -10.28 -7.76 -16.20
C ASP A 63 -8.92 -7.90 -16.92
N ALA A 64 -7.94 -7.09 -16.51
CA ALA A 64 -6.56 -7.23 -16.97
C ALA A 64 -5.83 -8.44 -16.36
N GLY A 65 -6.43 -9.07 -15.34
CA GLY A 65 -5.84 -10.14 -14.54
C GLY A 65 -4.91 -9.63 -13.45
N LEU A 66 -5.16 -10.06 -12.22
CA LEU A 66 -4.29 -9.73 -11.08
C LEU A 66 -2.96 -10.46 -11.23
N ARG A 67 -1.87 -9.73 -11.04
CA ARG A 67 -0.50 -10.26 -11.14
C ARG A 67 0.07 -10.51 -9.75
N ASP A 68 0.89 -11.55 -9.66
CA ASP A 68 1.71 -11.82 -8.49
C ASP A 68 2.63 -10.63 -8.21
N TRP A 69 2.84 -10.36 -6.95
CA TRP A 69 3.62 -9.21 -6.52
C TRP A 69 4.94 -9.60 -5.89
N ASP A 70 6.01 -9.04 -6.39
CA ASP A 70 7.34 -9.16 -5.81
C ASP A 70 7.40 -8.42 -4.47
N VAL A 71 7.42 -9.20 -3.39
CA VAL A 71 7.45 -8.72 -2.00
C VAL A 71 8.83 -8.77 -1.36
N SER A 72 9.85 -9.17 -2.12
CA SER A 72 11.22 -9.29 -1.62
C SER A 72 12.17 -8.23 -2.19
N ARG A 73 13.21 -7.92 -1.42
CA ARG A 73 14.32 -7.07 -1.85
C ARG A 73 15.63 -7.68 -1.37
N ASP A 74 16.68 -7.59 -2.21
CA ASP A 74 18.02 -8.05 -1.86
C ASP A 74 18.76 -7.06 -0.97
N ALA A 75 19.68 -7.57 -0.18
CA ALA A 75 20.65 -6.75 0.54
C ALA A 75 21.53 -5.95 -0.46
N PRO A 76 21.97 -4.73 -0.12
CA PRO A 76 21.66 -3.98 1.09
C PRO A 76 20.30 -3.27 0.99
N TYR A 77 19.37 -3.62 1.85
CA TYR A 77 18.04 -3.00 1.90
C TYR A 77 17.68 -2.75 3.37
N PHE A 78 17.12 -1.59 3.67
CA PHE A 78 16.59 -1.29 5.01
C PHE A 78 15.15 -1.79 5.11
N GLY A 79 14.93 -2.80 5.91
CA GLY A 79 13.62 -3.42 6.08
C GLY A 79 13.66 -4.59 7.06
N ILE A 80 12.54 -5.30 7.16
CA ILE A 80 12.40 -6.51 7.96
C ILE A 80 12.88 -7.69 7.11
N GLU A 81 13.82 -8.47 7.63
CA GLU A 81 14.29 -9.67 6.95
C GLU A 81 13.19 -10.73 6.88
N ILE A 82 13.07 -11.38 5.72
CA ILE A 82 12.07 -12.41 5.50
C ILE A 82 12.49 -13.69 6.25
N PRO A 83 11.63 -14.26 7.09
CA PRO A 83 11.94 -15.53 7.75
C PRO A 83 12.31 -16.62 6.73
N ASP A 84 13.29 -17.43 7.06
CA ASP A 84 13.79 -18.55 6.23
C ASP A 84 14.37 -18.15 4.87
N ALA A 85 14.60 -16.86 4.62
CA ALA A 85 15.19 -16.32 3.40
C ALA A 85 16.33 -15.32 3.71
N PRO A 86 17.49 -15.78 4.16
CA PRO A 86 18.60 -14.90 4.56
C PRO A 86 19.03 -13.93 3.46
N GLY A 87 19.20 -12.66 3.82
CA GLY A 87 19.56 -11.58 2.88
C GLY A 87 18.41 -11.08 2.01
N LYS A 88 17.19 -11.57 2.24
CA LYS A 88 15.97 -11.07 1.63
C LYS A 88 15.16 -10.27 2.63
N TYR A 89 14.64 -9.15 2.22
CA TYR A 89 13.88 -8.21 3.04
C TYR A 89 12.50 -8.00 2.45
N PHE A 90 11.51 -7.81 3.32
CA PHE A 90 10.18 -7.42 2.85
C PHE A 90 10.22 -6.06 2.16
N TYR A 91 9.54 -5.98 1.02
CA TYR A 91 9.32 -4.72 0.35
C TYR A 91 8.44 -3.80 1.22
N VAL A 92 8.81 -2.53 1.31
CA VAL A 92 8.20 -1.54 2.19
C VAL A 92 6.66 -1.46 2.08
N TRP A 93 6.08 -1.74 0.93
CA TRP A 93 4.63 -1.73 0.76
C TRP A 93 3.92 -2.96 1.32
N LEU A 94 4.64 -4.01 1.69
CA LEU A 94 4.08 -5.12 2.45
C LEU A 94 4.13 -4.83 3.95
N ASP A 95 5.24 -4.27 4.46
CA ASP A 95 5.40 -4.00 5.88
C ASP A 95 4.71 -2.71 6.34
N ALA A 96 4.61 -1.68 5.48
CA ALA A 96 4.03 -0.40 5.83
C ALA A 96 2.57 -0.49 6.34
N PRO A 97 1.64 -1.24 5.70
CA PRO A 97 0.30 -1.41 6.23
C PRO A 97 0.25 -2.18 7.55
N VAL A 98 1.19 -3.10 7.81
CA VAL A 98 1.33 -3.77 9.11
C VAL A 98 1.64 -2.74 10.22
N GLY A 99 2.25 -1.62 9.87
CA GLY A 99 2.45 -0.49 10.77
C GLY A 99 1.15 0.07 11.36
N TYR A 100 0.02 -0.05 10.69
CA TYR A 100 -1.30 0.33 11.25
C TYR A 100 -1.65 -0.57 12.43
N MET A 101 -1.43 -1.88 12.27
CA MET A 101 -1.67 -2.87 13.32
C MET A 101 -0.72 -2.67 14.50
N ALA A 102 0.59 -2.52 14.22
CA ALA A 102 1.60 -2.31 15.24
C ALA A 102 1.37 -1.02 16.04
N SER A 103 0.97 0.06 15.38
CA SER A 103 0.62 1.32 16.03
C SER A 103 -0.61 1.17 16.93
N PHE A 104 -1.63 0.46 16.44
CA PHE A 104 -2.85 0.20 17.21
C PHE A 104 -2.59 -0.75 18.38
N GLU A 105 -1.79 -1.79 18.20
CA GLU A 105 -1.40 -2.68 19.30
C GLU A 105 -0.65 -1.92 20.40
N ASN A 106 0.24 -1.00 20.05
CA ASN A 106 0.88 -0.12 21.03
C ASN A 106 -0.14 0.73 21.79
N LEU A 107 -1.18 1.23 21.10
CA LEU A 107 -2.28 1.94 21.76
C LEU A 107 -3.04 1.01 22.71
N CYS A 108 -3.35 -0.21 22.29
CA CYS A 108 -4.04 -1.21 23.12
C CYS A 108 -3.28 -1.48 24.43
N ARG A 109 -1.98 -1.74 24.33
CA ARG A 109 -1.10 -1.94 25.50
C ARG A 109 -1.12 -0.74 26.46
N ARG A 110 -1.12 0.48 25.92
CA ARG A 110 -1.12 1.71 26.73
C ARG A 110 -2.46 2.02 27.39
N ARG A 111 -3.56 1.54 26.80
CA ARG A 111 -4.93 1.85 27.23
C ARG A 111 -5.65 0.68 27.86
N GLY A 112 -5.05 -0.51 27.94
CA GLY A 112 -5.69 -1.72 28.43
C GLY A 112 -6.83 -2.21 27.53
N LEU A 113 -6.70 -2.00 26.21
CA LEU A 113 -7.64 -2.50 25.21
C LEU A 113 -7.15 -3.86 24.69
N ASP A 114 -8.08 -4.69 24.25
CA ASP A 114 -7.74 -5.93 23.55
C ASP A 114 -7.64 -5.65 22.06
N PHE A 115 -6.51 -5.99 21.45
CA PHE A 115 -6.26 -5.84 20.02
C PHE A 115 -7.24 -6.69 19.18
N ASP A 116 -7.54 -7.90 19.67
CA ASP A 116 -8.39 -8.86 18.96
C ASP A 116 -9.83 -8.37 18.83
N ASP A 117 -10.33 -7.58 19.80
CA ASP A 117 -11.64 -6.96 19.73
C ASP A 117 -11.84 -6.06 18.50
N TYR A 118 -10.74 -5.63 17.87
CA TYR A 118 -10.74 -4.70 16.72
C TYR A 118 -10.30 -5.36 15.42
N TRP A 119 -9.32 -6.27 15.45
CA TRP A 119 -8.68 -6.78 14.26
C TRP A 119 -9.09 -8.19 13.85
N MET A 120 -9.75 -8.94 14.74
CA MET A 120 -10.18 -10.30 14.41
C MET A 120 -11.52 -10.32 13.65
N PRO A 121 -11.77 -11.37 12.84
CA PRO A 121 -13.06 -11.58 12.19
C PRO A 121 -14.21 -11.61 13.22
N GLY A 122 -15.33 -10.98 12.87
CA GLY A 122 -16.50 -10.89 13.77
C GLY A 122 -16.49 -9.70 14.72
N SER A 123 -15.41 -8.90 14.72
CA SER A 123 -15.37 -7.64 15.48
C SER A 123 -16.51 -6.70 15.08
N ALA A 124 -17.17 -6.07 16.07
CA ALA A 124 -18.16 -5.01 15.86
C ALA A 124 -17.54 -3.62 15.62
N ALA A 125 -16.22 -3.47 15.84
CA ALA A 125 -15.52 -2.23 15.56
C ALA A 125 -15.45 -1.94 14.06
N GLU A 126 -15.35 -0.68 13.68
CA GLU A 126 -15.17 -0.27 12.29
C GLU A 126 -13.70 0.09 12.03
N LEU A 127 -13.19 -0.34 10.87
CA LEU A 127 -11.85 -0.02 10.39
C LEU A 127 -11.96 0.76 9.09
N HIS A 128 -11.68 2.05 9.15
CA HIS A 128 -11.73 2.95 8.01
C HIS A 128 -10.33 3.38 7.58
N HIS A 129 -10.07 3.31 6.27
CA HIS A 129 -8.87 3.87 5.66
C HIS A 129 -9.22 5.11 4.84
N PHE A 130 -8.52 6.22 5.08
CA PHE A 130 -8.60 7.44 4.29
C PHE A 130 -7.30 7.60 3.51
N ILE A 131 -7.37 7.50 2.20
CA ILE A 131 -6.18 7.37 1.35
C ILE A 131 -6.22 8.30 0.13
N GLY A 132 -5.04 8.68 -0.36
CA GLY A 132 -4.91 9.28 -1.70
C GLY A 132 -5.13 8.23 -2.80
N LYS A 133 -5.65 8.66 -3.94
CA LYS A 133 -5.94 7.77 -5.08
C LYS A 133 -4.71 7.03 -5.63
N ASP A 134 -3.52 7.50 -5.37
CA ASP A 134 -2.24 6.93 -5.83
C ASP A 134 -1.87 5.63 -5.10
N ILE A 135 -2.46 5.36 -3.93
CA ILE A 135 -2.25 4.13 -3.16
C ILE A 135 -3.50 3.24 -3.12
N LEU A 136 -4.43 3.48 -4.04
CA LEU A 136 -5.68 2.74 -4.12
C LEU A 136 -5.46 1.24 -4.35
N TYR A 137 -4.58 0.88 -5.28
CA TYR A 137 -4.27 -0.51 -5.59
C TYR A 137 -3.84 -1.30 -4.34
N PHE A 138 -2.98 -0.70 -3.51
CA PHE A 138 -2.50 -1.33 -2.28
C PHE A 138 -3.58 -1.52 -1.24
N HIS A 139 -4.39 -0.50 -0.99
CA HIS A 139 -5.40 -0.53 0.07
C HIS A 139 -6.68 -1.26 -0.32
N SER A 140 -6.94 -1.44 -1.62
CA SER A 140 -8.18 -2.07 -2.11
C SER A 140 -7.99 -3.48 -2.67
N LEU A 141 -6.76 -3.89 -2.97
CA LEU A 141 -6.48 -5.27 -3.40
C LEU A 141 -5.48 -5.95 -2.49
N PHE A 142 -4.32 -5.34 -2.31
CA PHE A 142 -3.19 -5.95 -1.65
C PHE A 142 -3.42 -6.14 -0.16
N TRP A 143 -3.76 -5.04 0.52
CA TRP A 143 -3.97 -5.05 1.95
C TRP A 143 -5.13 -5.95 2.41
N PRO A 144 -6.32 -5.92 1.76
CA PRO A 144 -7.37 -6.88 2.07
C PRO A 144 -6.98 -8.33 1.83
N ALA A 145 -6.22 -8.63 0.78
CA ALA A 145 -5.72 -9.97 0.52
C ALA A 145 -4.72 -10.43 1.59
N THR A 146 -3.81 -9.55 2.01
CA THR A 146 -2.86 -9.84 3.09
C THR A 146 -3.58 -10.12 4.41
N LEU A 147 -4.57 -9.31 4.75
CA LEU A 147 -5.38 -9.50 5.96
C LEU A 147 -6.15 -10.82 5.93
N GLU A 148 -6.81 -11.14 4.80
CA GLU A 148 -7.50 -12.41 4.61
C GLU A 148 -6.57 -13.60 4.79
N GLY A 149 -5.42 -13.58 4.11
CA GLY A 149 -4.41 -14.63 4.19
C GLY A 149 -3.81 -14.81 5.57
N ALA A 150 -3.77 -13.76 6.37
CA ALA A 150 -3.28 -13.76 7.75
C ALA A 150 -4.37 -14.01 8.80
N GLY A 151 -5.62 -14.21 8.39
CA GLY A 151 -6.74 -14.48 9.29
C GLY A 151 -7.29 -13.25 10.02
N PHE A 152 -6.97 -12.04 9.55
CA PHE A 152 -7.51 -10.80 10.10
C PHE A 152 -8.73 -10.30 9.32
N ARG A 153 -9.50 -9.43 9.94
CA ARG A 153 -10.64 -8.78 9.28
C ARG A 153 -10.17 -7.79 8.22
N LYS A 154 -10.92 -7.71 7.14
CA LYS A 154 -10.75 -6.66 6.13
C LYS A 154 -11.25 -5.30 6.62
N PRO A 155 -10.79 -4.18 6.03
CA PRO A 155 -11.34 -2.87 6.32
C PRO A 155 -12.87 -2.82 6.13
N THR A 156 -13.55 -2.09 7.01
CA THR A 156 -14.98 -1.79 6.87
C THR A 156 -15.20 -0.90 5.65
N ALA A 157 -14.34 0.12 5.49
CA ALA A 157 -14.38 0.98 4.32
C ALA A 157 -13.00 1.57 3.99
N VAL A 158 -12.80 1.85 2.69
CA VAL A 158 -11.66 2.61 2.17
C VAL A 158 -12.20 3.83 1.43
N HIS A 159 -11.84 5.01 1.92
CA HIS A 159 -12.24 6.30 1.38
C HIS A 159 -11.07 6.89 0.58
N ALA A 160 -11.18 6.86 -0.74
CA ALA A 160 -10.16 7.41 -1.62
C ALA A 160 -10.48 8.87 -2.00
N HIS A 161 -9.50 9.74 -1.91
CA HIS A 161 -9.61 11.13 -2.33
C HIS A 161 -8.60 11.47 -3.43
N GLY A 162 -8.94 12.49 -4.23
CA GLY A 162 -8.05 13.05 -5.24
C GLY A 162 -6.85 13.78 -4.62
N PHE A 163 -5.97 14.29 -5.48
CA PHE A 163 -4.88 15.14 -5.01
C PHE A 163 -5.39 16.45 -4.47
N LEU A 164 -4.82 16.91 -3.37
CA LEU A 164 -5.01 18.28 -2.93
C LEU A 164 -4.36 19.23 -3.94
N THR A 165 -5.10 20.24 -4.35
CA THR A 165 -4.63 21.22 -5.32
C THR A 165 -4.57 22.61 -4.70
N VAL A 166 -3.60 23.40 -5.15
CA VAL A 166 -3.48 24.84 -4.87
C VAL A 166 -3.45 25.55 -6.20
N ASN A 167 -4.40 26.44 -6.44
CA ASN A 167 -4.58 27.14 -7.71
C ASN A 167 -4.68 26.19 -8.94
N GLY A 168 -5.37 25.05 -8.76
CA GLY A 168 -5.54 24.05 -9.82
C GLY A 168 -4.37 23.09 -10.04
N GLU A 169 -3.22 23.32 -9.41
CA GLU A 169 -2.05 22.44 -9.48
C GLU A 169 -1.92 21.53 -8.26
N LYS A 170 -1.37 20.32 -8.45
CA LYS A 170 -1.09 19.40 -7.34
C LYS A 170 -0.21 20.07 -6.30
N MET A 171 -0.66 20.06 -5.04
CA MET A 171 0.13 20.55 -3.90
C MET A 171 1.43 19.78 -3.78
N SER A 172 2.56 20.48 -3.75
CA SER A 172 3.89 19.87 -3.73
C SER A 172 4.88 20.67 -2.87
N LYS A 173 5.64 19.96 -2.04
CA LYS A 173 6.72 20.55 -1.23
C LYS A 173 7.83 21.11 -2.11
N SER A 174 8.22 20.38 -3.15
CA SER A 174 9.30 20.78 -4.06
C SER A 174 8.95 21.99 -4.93
N ARG A 175 7.66 22.24 -5.17
CA ARG A 175 7.15 23.40 -5.93
C ARG A 175 6.78 24.60 -5.05
N GLY A 176 6.93 24.48 -3.71
CA GLY A 176 6.58 25.53 -2.79
C GLY A 176 5.06 25.78 -2.61
N THR A 177 4.20 24.95 -3.18
CA THR A 177 2.74 25.06 -3.08
C THR A 177 2.16 24.32 -1.87
N PHE A 178 3.02 23.82 -0.97
CA PHE A 178 2.60 23.03 0.18
C PHE A 178 2.10 23.88 1.33
N VAL A 179 0.85 23.63 1.75
CA VAL A 179 0.24 24.22 2.94
C VAL A 179 0.29 23.18 4.07
N THR A 180 0.95 23.48 5.18
CA THR A 180 0.98 22.58 6.34
C THR A 180 -0.38 22.51 7.03
N ALA A 181 -0.73 21.37 7.62
CA ALA A 181 -1.97 21.22 8.37
C ALA A 181 -2.09 22.26 9.50
N GLY A 182 -0.99 22.53 10.23
CA GLY A 182 -0.97 23.56 11.27
C GLY A 182 -1.28 24.97 10.75
N ARG A 183 -0.77 25.32 9.56
CA ARG A 183 -1.07 26.62 8.92
C ARG A 183 -2.52 26.71 8.45
N TYR A 184 -3.05 25.63 7.91
CA TYR A 184 -4.45 25.52 7.50
C TYR A 184 -5.37 25.71 8.71
N LEU A 185 -5.14 24.97 9.80
CA LEU A 185 -5.94 25.03 11.03
C LEU A 185 -5.83 26.38 11.76
N ALA A 186 -4.70 27.07 11.63
CA ALA A 186 -4.53 28.41 12.22
C ALA A 186 -5.25 29.51 11.43
N GLY A 187 -5.57 29.26 10.15
CA GLY A 187 -6.21 30.23 9.26
C GLY A 187 -7.72 30.07 9.07
N LEU A 188 -8.26 28.93 9.49
CA LEU A 188 -9.69 28.63 9.38
C LEU A 188 -10.26 28.30 10.75
N PRO A 189 -11.43 28.81 11.10
CA PRO A 189 -12.12 28.40 12.32
C PRO A 189 -12.47 26.91 12.22
N PRO A 190 -12.49 26.17 13.35
CA PRO A 190 -12.89 24.77 13.40
C PRO A 190 -14.31 24.54 12.91
#